data_6b0f38ce1682889e8c13c375a503588b
#
_entry.id   6b0f38ce1682889e8c13c375a503588b
#
_cell.length_a   1.000
_cell.length_b   1.000
_cell.length_c   1.000
_cell.angle_alpha   90.00
_cell.angle_beta   90.00
_cell.angle_gamma   90.00
#
_symmetry.space_group_name_H-M   'P 1'
#
loop_
_entity.id
_entity.type
_entity.pdbx_description
1 polymer ?
#
loop_
_entity_poly.entity_id
_entity_poly.type
_entity_poly.pdbx_seq_one_letter_code
_entity_poly.pdbx_strand_id
1 'polypeptide(L)'
;MPTIDALAERLDEYLEPAQVKAVRRAYYYAEQAHDGQMRKSGEAYVSHPLAVASILSSMHMDHESLMAAMLHDVIEDTQVDKQGLEDQFGITVANLVDGVSKLTHLEFKTRAESQAHNFQKMAIAMAKDIRVILVKLADRLHNMRTIGAMRPDSRRRIAKETTDIYAPIAGRLGMHDLKIELEDLAFAAYHPMRYRHIKAAVAAARGERKALLQQVQIALEDCLDHDELPGLIGGRQKHLAGIYNKMREQSKSFREIMDVFAFRIVTNEVDTCYRILGAVHHLNLYRPVPGRFKDYIAIPKSNGYQSLHTTLYRAGSGVHTPIEIQIRTKEMDDIANHGVAEHWFYKNTNSRAQRAHN
;
A
#
# COMPACT_ATOMS: atom_id res chain seq x y z
N MET A 1 -17.67 -2.91 -9.63
CA MET A 1 -17.71 -2.47 -8.23
C MET A 1 -17.66 -3.71 -7.36
N PRO A 2 -17.00 -3.71 -6.19
CA PRO A 2 -17.12 -4.81 -5.26
C PRO A 2 -18.57 -4.95 -4.81
N THR A 3 -19.05 -6.18 -4.72
CA THR A 3 -20.34 -6.52 -4.11
C THR A 3 -20.08 -7.13 -2.74
N ILE A 4 -21.08 -7.08 -1.85
CA ILE A 4 -20.95 -7.71 -0.54
C ILE A 4 -20.71 -9.24 -0.66
N ASP A 5 -21.27 -9.86 -1.70
CA ASP A 5 -21.07 -11.29 -1.95
C ASP A 5 -19.64 -11.59 -2.38
N ALA A 6 -19.08 -10.85 -3.33
CA ALA A 6 -17.68 -10.99 -3.73
C ALA A 6 -16.68 -10.69 -2.59
N LEU A 7 -17.04 -9.78 -1.70
CA LEU A 7 -16.24 -9.55 -0.49
C LEU A 7 -16.34 -10.77 0.44
N ALA A 8 -17.54 -11.28 0.69
CA ALA A 8 -17.75 -12.42 1.58
C ALA A 8 -17.01 -13.67 1.09
N GLU A 9 -17.05 -13.99 -0.21
CA GLU A 9 -16.27 -15.09 -0.81
C GLU A 9 -14.77 -14.99 -0.48
N ARG A 10 -14.21 -13.78 -0.55
CA ARG A 10 -12.80 -13.54 -0.17
C ARG A 10 -12.57 -13.69 1.33
N LEU A 11 -13.53 -13.25 2.15
CA LEU A 11 -13.42 -13.37 3.60
C LEU A 11 -13.51 -14.83 4.07
N ASP A 12 -14.26 -15.68 3.37
CA ASP A 12 -14.37 -17.11 3.66
C ASP A 12 -13.02 -17.85 3.53
N GLU A 13 -12.03 -17.25 2.82
CA GLU A 13 -10.68 -17.82 2.71
C GLU A 13 -9.88 -17.77 4.03
N TYR A 14 -10.21 -16.85 4.96
CA TYR A 14 -9.41 -16.64 6.17
C TYR A 14 -10.21 -16.31 7.45
N LEU A 15 -11.51 -16.06 7.36
CA LEU A 15 -12.40 -15.81 8.50
C LEU A 15 -13.35 -16.98 8.75
N GLU A 16 -13.79 -17.12 9.99
CA GLU A 16 -14.82 -18.07 10.35
C GLU A 16 -16.21 -17.65 9.80
N PRO A 17 -17.10 -18.59 9.44
CA PRO A 17 -18.41 -18.26 8.88
C PRO A 17 -19.25 -17.30 9.73
N ALA A 18 -19.15 -17.38 11.07
CA ALA A 18 -19.82 -16.47 11.99
C ALA A 18 -19.28 -15.04 11.87
N GLN A 19 -17.99 -14.87 11.63
CA GLN A 19 -17.33 -13.57 11.45
C GLN A 19 -17.72 -12.96 10.11
N VAL A 20 -17.77 -13.74 9.03
CA VAL A 20 -18.24 -13.28 7.71
C VAL A 20 -19.70 -12.81 7.79
N LYS A 21 -20.55 -13.55 8.52
CA LYS A 21 -21.94 -13.15 8.77
C LYS A 21 -22.03 -11.81 9.54
N ALA A 22 -21.13 -11.59 10.51
CA ALA A 22 -21.08 -10.32 11.25
C ALA A 22 -20.68 -9.14 10.34
N VAL A 23 -19.72 -9.32 9.44
CA VAL A 23 -19.34 -8.30 8.45
C VAL A 23 -20.49 -8.00 7.49
N ARG A 24 -21.20 -9.03 6.99
CA ARG A 24 -22.41 -8.83 6.17
C ARG A 24 -23.49 -8.04 6.92
N ARG A 25 -23.70 -8.34 8.21
CA ARG A 25 -24.65 -7.60 9.05
C ARG A 25 -24.26 -6.12 9.16
N ALA A 26 -22.97 -5.82 9.34
CA ALA A 26 -22.48 -4.43 9.39
C ALA A 26 -22.72 -3.70 8.06
N TYR A 27 -22.55 -4.39 6.91
CA TYR A 27 -22.86 -3.83 5.60
C TYR A 27 -24.35 -3.43 5.49
N TYR A 28 -25.27 -4.34 5.79
CA TYR A 28 -26.71 -4.05 5.68
C TYR A 28 -27.15 -2.96 6.67
N TYR A 29 -26.54 -2.91 7.85
CA TYR A 29 -26.78 -1.84 8.80
C TYR A 29 -26.32 -0.48 8.25
N ALA A 30 -25.13 -0.40 7.68
CA ALA A 30 -24.61 0.82 7.05
C ALA A 30 -25.45 1.23 5.83
N GLU A 31 -25.89 0.27 5.01
CA GLU A 31 -26.76 0.51 3.86
C GLU A 31 -28.09 1.16 4.30
N GLN A 32 -28.72 0.61 5.35
CA GLN A 32 -29.95 1.16 5.90
C GLN A 32 -29.73 2.52 6.57
N ALA A 33 -28.62 2.71 7.30
CA ALA A 33 -28.32 3.99 7.96
C ALA A 33 -28.08 5.13 6.95
N HIS A 34 -27.51 4.81 5.79
CA HIS A 34 -27.25 5.76 4.69
C HIS A 34 -28.32 5.73 3.58
N ASP A 35 -29.50 5.19 3.85
CA ASP A 35 -30.56 5.08 2.83
C ASP A 35 -30.87 6.46 2.22
N GLY A 36 -30.98 6.50 0.89
CA GLY A 36 -31.20 7.72 0.14
C GLY A 36 -29.99 8.65 0.00
N GLN A 37 -28.86 8.38 0.65
CA GLN A 37 -27.66 9.17 0.50
C GLN A 37 -26.86 8.75 -0.75
N MET A 38 -26.35 9.76 -1.46
CA MET A 38 -25.56 9.55 -2.68
C MET A 38 -24.20 10.22 -2.57
N ARG A 39 -23.18 9.58 -3.12
CA ARG A 39 -21.85 10.18 -3.27
C ARG A 39 -21.83 11.24 -4.37
N LYS A 40 -20.83 12.12 -4.35
CA LYS A 40 -20.60 13.11 -5.43
C LYS A 40 -20.32 12.47 -6.79
N SER A 41 -19.95 11.19 -6.83
CA SER A 41 -19.80 10.38 -8.04
C SER A 41 -21.13 9.89 -8.62
N GLY A 42 -22.25 10.04 -7.88
CA GLY A 42 -23.57 9.57 -8.28
C GLY A 42 -23.89 8.14 -7.87
N GLU A 43 -23.07 7.51 -7.06
CA GLU A 43 -23.27 6.15 -6.54
C GLU A 43 -23.95 6.18 -5.17
N ALA A 44 -24.62 5.08 -4.78
CA ALA A 44 -25.13 4.92 -3.42
C ALA A 44 -24.00 5.03 -2.40
N TYR A 45 -24.23 5.70 -1.26
CA TYR A 45 -23.20 5.99 -0.27
C TYR A 45 -22.49 4.73 0.23
N VAL A 46 -23.24 3.64 0.45
CA VAL A 46 -22.73 2.35 0.95
C VAL A 46 -21.61 1.74 0.07
N SER A 47 -21.48 2.16 -1.19
CA SER A 47 -20.40 1.74 -2.07
C SER A 47 -19.01 2.10 -1.55
N HIS A 48 -18.93 3.20 -0.77
CA HIS A 48 -17.69 3.66 -0.16
C HIS A 48 -17.23 2.78 1.01
N PRO A 49 -18.01 2.57 2.07
CA PRO A 49 -17.62 1.67 3.16
C PRO A 49 -17.32 0.25 2.66
N LEU A 50 -18.06 -0.26 1.69
CA LEU A 50 -17.79 -1.55 1.07
C LEU A 50 -16.41 -1.59 0.38
N ALA A 51 -16.04 -0.53 -0.34
CA ALA A 51 -14.73 -0.42 -0.97
C ALA A 51 -13.60 -0.30 0.07
N VAL A 52 -13.82 0.44 1.17
CA VAL A 52 -12.86 0.54 2.30
C VAL A 52 -12.64 -0.82 2.94
N ALA A 53 -13.71 -1.56 3.23
CA ALA A 53 -13.61 -2.93 3.76
C ALA A 53 -12.92 -3.88 2.77
N SER A 54 -13.16 -3.72 1.46
CA SER A 54 -12.49 -4.50 0.42
C SER A 54 -10.97 -4.22 0.35
N ILE A 55 -10.53 -3.00 0.62
CA ILE A 55 -9.10 -2.67 0.75
C ILE A 55 -8.51 -3.37 1.97
N LEU A 56 -9.18 -3.33 3.12
CA LEU A 56 -8.72 -3.98 4.34
C LEU A 56 -8.72 -5.51 4.22
N SER A 57 -9.67 -6.09 3.49
CA SER A 57 -9.70 -7.54 3.24
C SER A 57 -8.49 -8.02 2.45
N SER A 58 -7.94 -7.20 1.53
CA SER A 58 -6.71 -7.53 0.82
C SER A 58 -5.47 -7.53 1.71
N MET A 59 -5.57 -6.95 2.91
CA MET A 59 -4.56 -6.97 3.97
C MET A 59 -4.86 -8.01 5.06
N HIS A 60 -5.79 -8.93 4.83
CA HIS A 60 -6.24 -9.97 5.75
C HIS A 60 -6.62 -9.45 7.16
N MET A 61 -7.26 -8.27 7.22
CA MET A 61 -7.67 -7.68 8.49
C MET A 61 -8.79 -8.48 9.16
N ASP A 62 -8.82 -8.42 10.49
CA ASP A 62 -9.83 -9.09 11.33
C ASP A 62 -11.25 -8.56 11.07
N HIS A 63 -12.25 -9.36 11.46
CA HIS A 63 -13.66 -9.05 11.23
C HIS A 63 -14.14 -7.77 11.94
N GLU A 64 -13.57 -7.42 13.11
CA GLU A 64 -13.92 -6.19 13.82
C GLU A 64 -13.45 -4.94 13.05
N SER A 65 -12.23 -4.99 12.46
CA SER A 65 -11.71 -3.96 11.57
C SER A 65 -12.55 -3.79 10.31
N LEU A 66 -13.03 -4.90 9.73
CA LEU A 66 -13.90 -4.88 8.55
C LEU A 66 -15.30 -4.33 8.89
N MET A 67 -15.86 -4.70 10.04
CA MET A 67 -17.10 -4.10 10.52
C MET A 67 -16.94 -2.61 10.79
N ALA A 68 -15.83 -2.21 11.43
CA ALA A 68 -15.53 -0.79 11.64
C ALA A 68 -15.38 -0.02 10.31
N ALA A 69 -14.81 -0.63 9.29
CA ALA A 69 -14.72 -0.05 7.96
C ALA A 69 -16.10 0.12 7.28
N MET A 70 -17.01 -0.83 7.50
CA MET A 70 -18.39 -0.71 7.00
C MET A 70 -19.17 0.42 7.70
N LEU A 71 -18.85 0.69 8.96
CA LEU A 71 -19.62 1.58 9.85
C LEU A 71 -18.93 2.94 10.08
N HIS A 72 -17.76 3.20 9.50
CA HIS A 72 -16.87 4.31 9.91
C HIS A 72 -17.49 5.70 9.76
N ASP A 73 -18.40 5.91 8.81
CA ASP A 73 -19.08 7.16 8.57
C ASP A 73 -20.48 7.23 9.24
N VAL A 74 -20.98 6.12 9.82
CA VAL A 74 -22.34 6.06 10.35
C VAL A 74 -22.55 7.06 11.49
N ILE A 75 -21.57 7.24 12.39
CA ILE A 75 -21.67 8.22 13.48
C ILE A 75 -21.64 9.67 12.95
N GLU A 76 -20.86 9.94 11.88
CA GLU A 76 -20.67 11.29 11.35
C GLU A 76 -21.84 11.74 10.47
N ASP A 77 -22.36 10.85 9.65
CA ASP A 77 -23.27 11.17 8.56
C ASP A 77 -24.72 10.74 8.82
N THR A 78 -25.00 10.14 10.00
CA THR A 78 -26.35 9.67 10.37
C THR A 78 -26.72 10.07 11.81
N GLN A 79 -27.88 9.66 12.30
CA GLN A 79 -28.32 9.90 13.68
C GLN A 79 -27.91 8.79 14.67
N VAL A 80 -27.12 7.82 14.21
CA VAL A 80 -26.64 6.72 15.06
C VAL A 80 -25.50 7.23 15.94
N ASP A 81 -25.63 7.05 17.22
CA ASP A 81 -24.58 7.38 18.18
C ASP A 81 -23.67 6.18 18.49
N LYS A 82 -22.62 6.44 19.24
CA LYS A 82 -21.66 5.41 19.66
C LYS A 82 -22.32 4.28 20.45
N GLN A 83 -23.27 4.62 21.33
CA GLN A 83 -23.95 3.64 22.18
C GLN A 83 -24.79 2.67 21.32
N GLY A 84 -25.49 3.18 20.32
CA GLY A 84 -26.24 2.35 19.37
C GLY A 84 -25.34 1.37 18.60
N LEU A 85 -24.11 1.77 18.24
CA LEU A 85 -23.15 0.86 17.63
C LEU A 85 -22.61 -0.16 18.63
N GLU A 86 -22.38 0.23 19.88
CA GLU A 86 -21.92 -0.66 20.95
C GLU A 86 -22.95 -1.76 21.23
N ASP A 87 -24.22 -1.40 21.33
CA ASP A 87 -25.32 -2.34 21.56
C ASP A 87 -25.50 -3.35 20.41
N GLN A 88 -25.20 -2.92 19.18
CA GLN A 88 -25.35 -3.76 17.96
C GLN A 88 -24.11 -4.58 17.63
N PHE A 89 -22.93 -4.00 17.74
CA PHE A 89 -21.67 -4.58 17.21
C PHE A 89 -20.60 -4.78 18.27
N GLY A 90 -20.86 -4.41 19.51
CA GLY A 90 -19.94 -4.54 20.63
C GLY A 90 -18.97 -3.37 20.78
N ILE A 91 -18.38 -3.28 21.97
CA ILE A 91 -17.54 -2.15 22.39
C ILE A 91 -16.28 -1.95 21.53
N THR A 92 -15.69 -3.04 21.01
CA THR A 92 -14.49 -2.97 20.17
C THR A 92 -14.78 -2.23 18.87
N VAL A 93 -15.84 -2.62 18.16
CA VAL A 93 -16.24 -2.01 16.89
C VAL A 93 -16.64 -0.55 17.10
N ALA A 94 -17.46 -0.26 18.13
CA ALA A 94 -17.88 1.10 18.47
C ALA A 94 -16.68 2.01 18.79
N ASN A 95 -15.67 1.50 19.50
CA ASN A 95 -14.45 2.25 19.80
C ASN A 95 -13.57 2.49 18.55
N LEU A 96 -13.48 1.52 17.64
CA LEU A 96 -12.78 1.69 16.37
C LEU A 96 -13.44 2.78 15.52
N VAL A 97 -14.77 2.73 15.36
CA VAL A 97 -15.54 3.73 14.60
C VAL A 97 -15.40 5.12 15.21
N ASP A 98 -15.60 5.27 16.54
CA ASP A 98 -15.40 6.52 17.27
C ASP A 98 -13.97 7.08 17.11
N GLY A 99 -12.97 6.18 17.11
CA GLY A 99 -11.58 6.54 16.88
C GLY A 99 -11.33 7.09 15.47
N VAL A 100 -11.90 6.46 14.45
CA VAL A 100 -11.80 6.90 13.05
C VAL A 100 -12.47 8.25 12.86
N SER A 101 -13.69 8.44 13.40
CA SER A 101 -14.47 9.68 13.37
C SER A 101 -13.69 10.84 14.01
N LYS A 102 -13.12 10.64 15.21
CA LYS A 102 -12.30 11.65 15.89
C LYS A 102 -11.05 12.08 15.11
N LEU A 103 -10.50 11.19 14.27
CA LEU A 103 -9.40 11.55 13.36
C LEU A 103 -9.87 12.39 12.16
N THR A 104 -11.13 12.29 11.75
CA THR A 104 -11.71 13.07 10.66
C THR A 104 -11.90 14.54 11.02
N HIS A 105 -12.34 14.85 12.23
CA HIS A 105 -12.65 16.22 12.71
C HIS A 105 -11.41 17.08 13.05
N LEU A 106 -10.23 16.72 12.56
CA LEU A 106 -9.03 17.52 12.79
C LEU A 106 -8.99 18.75 11.89
N GLU A 107 -9.59 19.88 12.33
CA GLU A 107 -9.44 21.18 11.68
C GLU A 107 -8.11 21.87 11.99
N PHE A 108 -7.51 22.49 10.98
CA PHE A 108 -6.14 23.02 11.03
C PHE A 108 -6.11 24.54 10.90
N LYS A 109 -5.47 25.22 11.88
CA LYS A 109 -5.33 26.68 11.86
C LYS A 109 -4.02 27.17 11.22
N THR A 110 -2.92 26.40 11.26
CA THR A 110 -1.65 26.75 10.60
C THR A 110 -0.88 25.50 10.13
N ARG A 111 0.03 25.68 9.15
CA ARG A 111 0.69 24.59 8.39
C ARG A 111 1.70 23.78 9.22
N ALA A 112 2.51 24.41 10.07
CA ALA A 112 3.57 23.72 10.83
C ALA A 112 3.02 23.13 12.15
N GLU A 113 2.17 23.87 12.87
CA GLU A 113 1.48 23.40 14.06
C GLU A 113 0.50 22.26 13.74
N SER A 114 -0.15 22.34 12.58
CA SER A 114 -1.05 21.35 12.02
C SER A 114 -0.37 19.99 11.82
N GLN A 115 0.82 19.93 11.23
CA GLN A 115 1.51 18.65 10.99
C GLN A 115 1.96 17.97 12.29
N ALA A 116 2.53 18.72 13.23
CA ALA A 116 2.99 18.19 14.52
C ALA A 116 1.79 17.70 15.36
N HIS A 117 0.71 18.51 15.41
CA HIS A 117 -0.50 18.17 16.17
C HIS A 117 -1.26 16.97 15.60
N ASN A 118 -1.32 16.86 14.26
CA ASN A 118 -1.90 15.68 13.59
C ASN A 118 -1.11 14.43 13.89
N PHE A 119 0.20 14.53 13.76
CA PHE A 119 1.07 13.41 14.07
C PHE A 119 0.90 12.97 15.52
N GLN A 120 0.81 13.90 16.46
CA GLN A 120 0.59 13.60 17.87
C GLN A 120 -0.75 12.90 18.12
N LYS A 121 -1.85 13.40 17.53
CA LYS A 121 -3.18 12.78 17.68
C LYS A 121 -3.25 11.41 17.01
N MET A 122 -2.66 11.25 15.83
CA MET A 122 -2.55 9.95 15.19
C MET A 122 -1.68 8.98 16.01
N ALA A 123 -0.57 9.46 16.61
CA ALA A 123 0.24 8.66 17.52
C ALA A 123 -0.54 8.21 18.75
N ILE A 124 -1.37 9.08 19.33
CA ILE A 124 -2.27 8.74 20.46
C ILE A 124 -3.32 7.71 20.03
N ALA A 125 -3.93 7.87 18.86
CA ALA A 125 -4.90 6.89 18.34
C ALA A 125 -4.24 5.54 18.06
N MET A 126 -3.04 5.52 17.45
CA MET A 126 -2.24 4.32 17.23
C MET A 126 -1.84 3.63 18.54
N ALA A 127 -1.55 4.40 19.57
CA ALA A 127 -1.21 3.86 20.90
C ALA A 127 -2.40 3.18 21.59
N LYS A 128 -3.64 3.59 21.25
CA LYS A 128 -4.87 2.96 21.75
C LYS A 128 -5.22 1.70 20.94
N ASP A 129 -5.34 1.83 19.65
CA ASP A 129 -5.57 0.73 18.71
C ASP A 129 -5.10 1.12 17.31
N ILE A 130 -4.11 0.39 16.79
CA ILE A 130 -3.52 0.67 15.47
C ILE A 130 -4.53 0.46 14.33
N ARG A 131 -5.57 -0.34 14.54
CA ARG A 131 -6.62 -0.60 13.55
C ARG A 131 -7.35 0.67 13.12
N VAL A 132 -7.47 1.66 14.01
CA VAL A 132 -8.07 2.96 13.71
C VAL A 132 -7.36 3.65 12.54
N ILE A 133 -6.01 3.64 12.55
CA ILE A 133 -5.26 4.28 11.47
C ILE A 133 -5.27 3.45 10.18
N LEU A 134 -5.35 2.12 10.29
CA LEU A 134 -5.46 1.23 9.12
C LEU A 134 -6.80 1.47 8.39
N VAL A 135 -7.91 1.57 9.11
CA VAL A 135 -9.21 1.93 8.54
C VAL A 135 -9.14 3.31 7.90
N LYS A 136 -8.54 4.30 8.58
CA LYS A 136 -8.41 5.67 8.04
C LYS A 136 -7.53 5.77 6.80
N LEU A 137 -6.47 4.96 6.72
CA LEU A 137 -5.63 4.87 5.52
C LEU A 137 -6.37 4.23 4.34
N ALA A 138 -7.17 3.19 4.59
CA ALA A 138 -8.02 2.57 3.57
C ALA A 138 -9.13 3.52 3.07
N ASP A 139 -9.77 4.26 3.98
CA ASP A 139 -10.71 5.33 3.65
C ASP A 139 -10.04 6.39 2.77
N ARG A 140 -8.87 6.90 3.17
CA ARG A 140 -8.11 7.88 2.39
C ARG A 140 -7.75 7.36 1.01
N LEU A 141 -7.34 6.10 0.89
CA LEU A 141 -7.02 5.49 -0.40
C LEU A 141 -8.23 5.46 -1.32
N HIS A 142 -9.39 5.01 -0.82
CA HIS A 142 -10.62 5.01 -1.64
C HIS A 142 -11.05 6.44 -2.03
N ASN A 143 -10.96 7.40 -1.12
CA ASN A 143 -11.23 8.80 -1.42
C ASN A 143 -10.29 9.36 -2.49
N MET A 144 -9.02 8.98 -2.50
CA MET A 144 -8.06 9.36 -3.54
C MET A 144 -8.36 8.69 -4.89
N ARG A 145 -8.79 7.43 -4.91
CA ARG A 145 -9.20 6.72 -6.12
C ARG A 145 -10.42 7.37 -6.80
N THR A 146 -11.31 7.97 -6.00
CA THR A 146 -12.56 8.61 -6.47
C THR A 146 -12.48 10.15 -6.51
N ILE A 147 -11.31 10.75 -6.31
CA ILE A 147 -11.13 12.19 -6.16
C ILE A 147 -11.54 13.00 -7.40
N GLY A 148 -11.66 12.34 -8.55
CA GLY A 148 -12.07 12.96 -9.82
C GLY A 148 -13.43 13.66 -9.78
N ALA A 149 -14.36 13.19 -8.94
CA ALA A 149 -15.69 13.78 -8.76
C ALA A 149 -15.69 15.11 -7.95
N MET A 150 -14.55 15.46 -7.31
CA MET A 150 -14.45 16.66 -6.48
C MET A 150 -14.08 17.90 -7.29
N ARG A 151 -14.44 19.09 -6.76
CA ARG A 151 -13.99 20.39 -7.31
C ARG A 151 -12.47 20.51 -7.30
N PRO A 152 -11.85 21.23 -8.24
CA PRO A 152 -10.39 21.36 -8.35
C PRO A 152 -9.69 21.80 -7.06
N ASP A 153 -10.26 22.76 -6.32
CA ASP A 153 -9.67 23.26 -5.08
C ASP A 153 -9.71 22.20 -3.96
N SER A 154 -10.85 21.50 -3.83
CA SER A 154 -10.97 20.36 -2.90
C SER A 154 -9.99 19.25 -3.26
N ARG A 155 -9.84 18.90 -4.54
CA ARG A 155 -8.85 17.92 -5.00
C ARG A 155 -7.43 18.28 -4.59
N ARG A 156 -7.04 19.54 -4.80
CA ARG A 156 -5.69 20.01 -4.44
C ARG A 156 -5.45 19.94 -2.93
N ARG A 157 -6.44 20.37 -2.13
CA ARG A 157 -6.34 20.33 -0.66
C ARG A 157 -6.20 18.89 -0.16
N ILE A 158 -7.07 17.98 -0.60
CA ILE A 158 -7.05 16.57 -0.20
C ILE A 158 -5.76 15.88 -0.67
N ALA A 159 -5.32 16.14 -1.91
CA ALA A 159 -4.08 15.59 -2.44
C ALA A 159 -2.85 16.04 -1.64
N LYS A 160 -2.83 17.32 -1.26
CA LYS A 160 -1.76 17.87 -0.42
C LYS A 160 -1.72 17.23 0.96
N GLU A 161 -2.87 17.15 1.63
CA GLU A 161 -3.00 16.47 2.93
C GLU A 161 -2.56 15.01 2.85
N THR A 162 -2.93 14.32 1.76
CA THR A 162 -2.52 12.93 1.51
C THR A 162 -0.98 12.81 1.41
N THR A 163 -0.34 13.71 0.68
CA THR A 163 1.13 13.73 0.52
C THR A 163 1.85 14.11 1.81
N ASP A 164 1.32 15.09 2.54
CA ASP A 164 2.00 15.68 3.71
C ASP A 164 1.81 14.82 4.97
N ILE A 165 0.73 14.01 5.07
CA ILE A 165 0.33 13.30 6.29
C ILE A 165 0.17 11.79 6.05
N TYR A 166 -0.76 11.37 5.20
CA TYR A 166 -1.17 9.96 5.10
C TYR A 166 -0.10 9.07 4.44
N ALA A 167 0.52 9.53 3.35
CA ALA A 167 1.58 8.76 2.69
C ALA A 167 2.83 8.57 3.58
N PRO A 168 3.32 9.59 4.32
CA PRO A 168 4.37 9.40 5.33
C PRO A 168 4.00 8.41 6.44
N ILE A 169 2.75 8.41 6.92
CA ILE A 169 2.28 7.47 7.93
C ILE A 169 2.28 6.05 7.39
N ALA A 170 1.70 5.82 6.20
CA ALA A 170 1.75 4.52 5.54
C ALA A 170 3.19 4.02 5.40
N GLY A 171 4.14 4.90 5.04
CA GLY A 171 5.56 4.57 4.94
C GLY A 171 6.21 4.18 6.28
N ARG A 172 5.84 4.84 7.38
CA ARG A 172 6.33 4.50 8.73
C ARG A 172 5.75 3.18 9.25
N LEU A 173 4.52 2.87 8.87
CA LEU A 173 3.88 1.60 9.17
C LEU A 173 4.33 0.45 8.26
N GLY A 174 5.29 0.70 7.35
CA GLY A 174 5.81 -0.30 6.43
C GLY A 174 4.89 -0.63 5.25
N MET A 175 3.73 0.01 5.12
CA MET A 175 2.72 -0.23 4.09
C MET A 175 3.15 0.42 2.76
N HIS A 176 4.12 -0.21 2.10
CA HIS A 176 4.83 0.41 0.98
C HIS A 176 3.95 0.60 -0.25
N ASP A 177 3.14 -0.40 -0.60
CA ASP A 177 2.27 -0.33 -1.78
C ASP A 177 1.16 0.71 -1.59
N LEU A 178 0.56 0.76 -0.41
CA LEU A 178 -0.42 1.79 -0.05
C LEU A 178 0.20 3.20 -0.12
N LYS A 179 1.41 3.38 0.42
CA LYS A 179 2.14 4.64 0.35
C LYS A 179 2.35 5.08 -1.10
N ILE A 180 2.84 4.17 -1.95
CA ILE A 180 3.10 4.43 -3.37
C ILE A 180 1.82 4.87 -4.09
N GLU A 181 0.73 4.13 -3.88
CA GLU A 181 -0.53 4.45 -4.54
C GLU A 181 -1.09 5.79 -4.06
N LEU A 182 -1.02 6.09 -2.76
CA LEU A 182 -1.41 7.39 -2.23
C LEU A 182 -0.58 8.54 -2.83
N GLU A 183 0.75 8.37 -2.94
CA GLU A 183 1.64 9.36 -3.53
C GLU A 183 1.34 9.59 -5.02
N ASP A 184 1.11 8.53 -5.80
CA ASP A 184 0.84 8.64 -7.25
C ASP A 184 -0.53 9.28 -7.52
N LEU A 185 -1.57 8.90 -6.77
CA LEU A 185 -2.90 9.51 -6.87
C LEU A 185 -2.87 10.98 -6.43
N ALA A 186 -2.15 11.29 -5.36
CA ALA A 186 -1.99 12.67 -4.89
C ALA A 186 -1.20 13.52 -5.91
N PHE A 187 -0.15 12.97 -6.50
CA PHE A 187 0.60 13.64 -7.56
C PHE A 187 -0.26 13.93 -8.79
N ALA A 188 -1.06 12.95 -9.23
CA ALA A 188 -1.99 13.12 -10.35
C ALA A 188 -3.04 14.21 -10.08
N ALA A 189 -3.56 14.28 -8.85
CA ALA A 189 -4.58 15.26 -8.45
C ALA A 189 -4.00 16.67 -8.22
N TYR A 190 -2.79 16.78 -7.67
CA TYR A 190 -2.15 18.04 -7.34
C TYR A 190 -1.43 18.70 -8.52
N HIS A 191 -0.75 17.88 -9.37
CA HIS A 191 0.02 18.32 -10.53
C HIS A 191 -0.39 17.58 -11.82
N PRO A 192 -1.64 17.69 -12.30
CA PRO A 192 -2.18 16.85 -13.37
C PRO A 192 -1.41 16.96 -14.69
N MET A 193 -0.89 18.14 -15.05
CA MET A 193 -0.10 18.32 -16.26
C MET A 193 1.25 17.61 -16.17
N ARG A 194 1.97 17.80 -15.05
CA ARG A 194 3.27 17.14 -14.82
C ARG A 194 3.12 15.63 -14.76
N TYR A 195 2.08 15.14 -14.10
CA TYR A 195 1.75 13.71 -14.06
C TYR A 195 1.59 13.14 -15.47
N ARG A 196 0.79 13.80 -16.33
CA ARG A 196 0.59 13.37 -17.73
C ARG A 196 1.88 13.35 -18.53
N HIS A 197 2.71 14.38 -18.41
CA HIS A 197 4.00 14.43 -19.11
C HIS A 197 4.96 13.34 -18.66
N ILE A 198 5.12 13.12 -17.35
CA ILE A 198 6.00 12.05 -16.82
C ILE A 198 5.45 10.68 -17.19
N LYS A 199 4.14 10.46 -17.11
CA LYS A 199 3.51 9.21 -17.51
C LYS A 199 3.76 8.90 -18.99
N ALA A 200 3.62 9.87 -19.87
CA ALA A 200 3.92 9.72 -21.29
C ALA A 200 5.43 9.46 -21.55
N ALA A 201 6.32 10.18 -20.85
CA ALA A 201 7.76 9.96 -20.96
C ALA A 201 8.19 8.56 -20.49
N VAL A 202 7.60 8.06 -19.39
CA VAL A 202 7.84 6.70 -18.89
C VAL A 202 7.33 5.65 -19.89
N ALA A 203 6.15 5.86 -20.47
CA ALA A 203 5.58 4.95 -21.46
C ALA A 203 6.45 4.88 -22.72
N ALA A 204 6.92 6.02 -23.23
CA ALA A 204 7.83 6.09 -24.38
C ALA A 204 9.17 5.40 -24.09
N ALA A 205 9.80 5.71 -22.94
CA ALA A 205 11.05 5.08 -22.52
C ALA A 205 10.90 3.56 -22.34
N ARG A 206 9.75 3.07 -21.89
CA ARG A 206 9.45 1.64 -21.77
C ARG A 206 9.31 0.99 -23.15
N GLY A 207 8.65 1.68 -24.09
CA GLY A 207 8.52 1.20 -25.48
C GLY A 207 9.88 1.02 -26.16
N GLU A 208 10.75 2.02 -26.06
CA GLU A 208 12.12 1.99 -26.61
C GLU A 208 12.99 0.90 -25.97
N ARG A 209 12.75 0.53 -24.72
CA ARG A 209 13.55 -0.44 -23.96
C ARG A 209 12.88 -1.79 -23.77
N LYS A 210 11.73 -2.03 -24.40
CA LYS A 210 10.97 -3.28 -24.26
C LYS A 210 11.82 -4.52 -24.55
N ALA A 211 12.58 -4.49 -25.65
CA ALA A 211 13.46 -5.59 -26.02
C ALA A 211 14.57 -5.83 -24.99
N LEU A 212 15.18 -4.75 -24.47
CA LEU A 212 16.19 -4.85 -23.42
C LEU A 212 15.60 -5.46 -22.13
N LEU A 213 14.45 -5.01 -21.68
CA LEU A 213 13.80 -5.53 -20.48
C LEU A 213 13.44 -7.01 -20.63
N GLN A 214 12.97 -7.41 -21.82
CA GLN A 214 12.68 -8.80 -22.12
C GLN A 214 13.95 -9.65 -22.12
N GLN A 215 15.06 -9.16 -22.69
CA GLN A 215 16.36 -9.86 -22.65
C GLN A 215 16.86 -10.02 -21.20
N VAL A 216 16.70 -9.00 -20.36
CA VAL A 216 17.09 -9.09 -18.94
C VAL A 216 16.23 -10.11 -18.21
N GLN A 217 14.93 -10.11 -18.44
CA GLN A 217 14.03 -11.06 -17.81
C GLN A 217 14.40 -12.50 -18.19
N ILE A 218 14.59 -12.79 -19.48
CA ILE A 218 15.02 -14.11 -19.95
C ILE A 218 16.36 -14.49 -19.33
N ALA A 219 17.35 -13.58 -19.31
CA ALA A 219 18.66 -13.87 -18.72
C ALA A 219 18.59 -14.17 -17.21
N LEU A 220 17.66 -13.52 -16.48
CA LEU A 220 17.42 -13.82 -15.07
C LEU A 220 16.72 -15.16 -14.89
N GLU A 221 15.72 -15.48 -15.73
CA GLU A 221 15.00 -16.76 -15.71
C GLU A 221 15.96 -17.93 -16.01
N ASP A 222 16.74 -17.83 -17.11
CA ASP A 222 17.76 -18.82 -17.48
C ASP A 222 18.82 -19.01 -16.37
N CYS A 223 19.20 -17.93 -15.69
CA CYS A 223 20.16 -17.98 -14.58
C CYS A 223 19.61 -18.74 -13.37
N LEU A 224 18.36 -18.48 -12.99
CA LEU A 224 17.72 -19.20 -11.88
C LEU A 224 17.51 -20.67 -12.20
N ASP A 225 17.09 -20.99 -13.43
CA ASP A 225 16.87 -22.36 -13.88
C ASP A 225 18.18 -23.15 -13.93
N HIS A 226 19.28 -22.53 -14.45
CA HIS A 226 20.60 -23.17 -14.53
C HIS A 226 21.15 -23.55 -13.16
N ASP A 227 20.99 -22.68 -12.17
CA ASP A 227 21.50 -22.87 -10.81
C ASP A 227 20.49 -23.58 -9.88
N GLU A 228 19.37 -24.07 -10.43
CA GLU A 228 18.27 -24.72 -9.72
C GLU A 228 17.78 -23.89 -8.51
N LEU A 229 17.65 -22.55 -8.71
CA LEU A 229 17.23 -21.61 -7.68
C LEU A 229 15.75 -21.27 -7.82
N PRO A 230 14.89 -21.64 -6.86
CA PRO A 230 13.47 -21.31 -6.92
C PRO A 230 13.27 -19.80 -6.72
N GLY A 231 12.61 -19.14 -7.68
CA GLY A 231 12.32 -17.72 -7.59
C GLY A 231 11.31 -17.25 -8.65
N LEU A 232 10.41 -16.37 -8.25
CA LEU A 232 9.47 -15.71 -9.16
C LEU A 232 10.01 -14.34 -9.55
N ILE A 233 10.19 -14.12 -10.85
CA ILE A 233 10.72 -12.86 -11.39
C ILE A 233 9.56 -11.99 -11.85
N GLY A 234 9.47 -10.78 -11.31
CA GLY A 234 8.49 -9.77 -11.70
C GLY A 234 9.14 -8.45 -12.07
N GLY A 235 8.73 -7.87 -13.20
CA GLY A 235 9.12 -6.50 -13.54
C GLY A 235 8.40 -5.48 -12.64
N ARG A 236 9.15 -4.56 -12.03
CA ARG A 236 8.61 -3.48 -11.22
C ARG A 236 8.78 -2.15 -11.93
N GLN A 237 7.67 -1.44 -12.12
CA GLN A 237 7.71 -0.08 -12.60
C GLN A 237 7.86 0.88 -11.42
N LYS A 238 8.76 1.86 -11.54
CA LYS A 238 8.87 2.92 -10.55
C LYS A 238 7.66 3.84 -10.61
N HIS A 239 7.12 4.18 -9.45
CA HIS A 239 5.96 5.07 -9.35
C HIS A 239 6.29 6.50 -9.78
N LEU A 240 5.30 7.18 -10.39
CA LEU A 240 5.51 8.45 -11.08
C LEU A 240 5.83 9.60 -10.11
N ALA A 241 5.22 9.61 -8.93
CA ALA A 241 5.54 10.58 -7.88
C ALA A 241 6.99 10.47 -7.42
N GLY A 242 7.53 9.24 -7.28
CA GLY A 242 8.94 9.02 -6.91
C GLY A 242 9.90 9.49 -7.98
N ILE A 243 9.57 9.33 -9.26
CA ILE A 243 10.36 9.89 -10.37
C ILE A 243 10.36 11.42 -10.29
N TYR A 244 9.18 12.03 -10.12
CA TYR A 244 9.05 13.48 -10.02
C TYR A 244 9.81 14.05 -8.81
N ASN A 245 9.74 13.40 -7.66
CA ASN A 245 10.47 13.83 -6.45
C ASN A 245 11.99 13.76 -6.67
N LYS A 246 12.50 12.68 -7.28
CA LYS A 246 13.94 12.60 -7.64
C LYS A 246 14.37 13.66 -8.62
N MET A 247 13.55 13.97 -9.64
CA MET A 247 13.84 15.07 -10.57
C MET A 247 13.99 16.40 -9.83
N ARG A 248 13.08 16.68 -8.87
CA ARG A 248 13.12 17.90 -8.07
C ARG A 248 14.32 17.97 -7.10
N GLU A 249 14.52 16.91 -6.33
CA GLU A 249 15.56 16.85 -5.30
C GLU A 249 16.97 16.91 -5.89
N GLN A 250 17.17 16.26 -7.05
CA GLN A 250 18.46 16.20 -7.72
C GLN A 250 18.62 17.25 -8.81
N SER A 251 17.59 18.09 -9.07
CA SER A 251 17.57 19.07 -10.17
C SER A 251 17.90 18.45 -11.53
N LYS A 252 17.44 17.22 -11.77
CA LYS A 252 17.70 16.44 -12.98
C LYS A 252 16.50 16.36 -13.90
N SER A 253 16.75 16.30 -15.20
CA SER A 253 15.73 15.99 -16.19
C SER A 253 15.31 14.51 -16.12
N PHE A 254 14.14 14.15 -16.71
CA PHE A 254 13.68 12.77 -16.77
C PHE A 254 14.72 11.83 -17.43
N ARG A 255 15.45 12.30 -18.46
CA ARG A 255 16.46 11.52 -19.17
C ARG A 255 17.66 11.14 -18.29
N GLU A 256 17.95 11.94 -17.28
CA GLU A 256 19.04 11.72 -16.33
C GLU A 256 18.62 10.85 -15.12
N ILE A 257 17.31 10.62 -14.93
CA ILE A 257 16.78 9.70 -13.92
C ILE A 257 16.80 8.29 -14.51
N MET A 258 17.90 7.59 -14.35
CA MET A 258 18.13 6.30 -14.97
C MET A 258 17.46 5.10 -14.29
N ASP A 259 16.97 5.24 -13.04
CA ASP A 259 16.38 4.17 -12.22
C ASP A 259 14.90 3.90 -12.52
N VAL A 260 14.50 3.86 -13.78
CA VAL A 260 13.07 3.73 -14.13
C VAL A 260 12.60 2.28 -14.11
N PHE A 261 13.52 1.32 -14.21
CA PHE A 261 13.20 -0.11 -14.33
C PHE A 261 13.86 -0.90 -13.22
N ALA A 262 13.09 -1.78 -12.63
CA ALA A 262 13.56 -2.71 -11.63
C ALA A 262 12.92 -4.08 -11.83
N PHE A 263 13.63 -5.13 -11.43
CA PHE A 263 13.09 -6.47 -11.30
C PHE A 263 13.01 -6.85 -9.83
N ARG A 264 12.01 -7.63 -9.50
CA ARG A 264 11.86 -8.24 -8.18
C ARG A 264 11.95 -9.74 -8.35
N ILE A 265 12.75 -10.38 -7.51
CA ILE A 265 12.85 -11.83 -7.41
C ILE A 265 12.36 -12.22 -6.02
N VAL A 266 11.31 -13.04 -5.98
CA VAL A 266 10.71 -13.52 -4.73
C VAL A 266 10.98 -15.01 -4.62
N THR A 267 11.58 -15.43 -3.51
CA THR A 267 11.89 -16.81 -3.19
C THR A 267 11.31 -17.21 -1.83
N ASN A 268 11.52 -18.45 -1.38
CA ASN A 268 10.95 -18.93 -0.12
C ASN A 268 11.89 -18.73 1.08
N GLU A 269 13.20 -18.79 0.88
CA GLU A 269 14.19 -18.85 1.96
C GLU A 269 15.24 -17.75 1.87
N VAL A 270 15.74 -17.33 3.03
CA VAL A 270 16.78 -16.29 3.14
C VAL A 270 18.09 -16.74 2.49
N ASP A 271 18.51 -17.99 2.72
CA ASP A 271 19.72 -18.54 2.08
C ASP A 271 19.63 -18.45 0.55
N THR A 272 18.49 -18.82 -0.01
CA THR A 272 18.24 -18.74 -1.45
C THR A 272 18.33 -17.30 -1.96
N CYS A 273 17.97 -16.28 -1.17
CA CYS A 273 18.15 -14.87 -1.57
C CYS A 273 19.64 -14.55 -1.83
N TYR A 274 20.54 -15.00 -0.99
CA TYR A 274 22.00 -14.77 -1.14
C TYR A 274 22.59 -15.60 -2.27
N ARG A 275 22.11 -16.82 -2.48
CA ARG A 275 22.50 -17.65 -3.63
C ARG A 275 22.08 -17.00 -4.94
N ILE A 276 20.84 -16.49 -5.04
CA ILE A 276 20.35 -15.74 -6.19
C ILE A 276 21.19 -14.48 -6.43
N LEU A 277 21.57 -13.74 -5.38
CA LEU A 277 22.45 -12.58 -5.52
C LEU A 277 23.78 -12.96 -6.17
N GLY A 278 24.40 -14.07 -5.73
CA GLY A 278 25.63 -14.60 -6.32
C GLY A 278 25.47 -14.93 -7.78
N ALA A 279 24.44 -15.68 -8.14
CA ALA A 279 24.11 -16.05 -9.51
C ALA A 279 23.89 -14.83 -10.43
N VAL A 280 23.08 -13.87 -9.96
CA VAL A 280 22.78 -12.62 -10.68
C VAL A 280 24.04 -11.76 -10.89
N HIS A 281 25.00 -11.75 -9.98
CA HIS A 281 26.28 -11.05 -10.13
C HIS A 281 27.23 -11.73 -11.12
N HIS A 282 27.02 -13.01 -11.43
CA HIS A 282 27.82 -13.78 -12.41
C HIS A 282 27.18 -13.84 -13.80
N LEU A 283 26.06 -13.17 -14.04
CA LEU A 283 25.44 -13.08 -15.35
C LEU A 283 26.43 -12.61 -16.44
N ASN A 284 26.59 -13.37 -17.53
CA ASN A 284 27.64 -13.18 -18.53
C ASN A 284 27.68 -11.78 -19.15
N LEU A 285 26.56 -11.18 -19.43
CA LEU A 285 26.44 -9.88 -20.10
C LEU A 285 26.21 -8.70 -19.17
N TYR A 286 26.12 -8.96 -17.85
CA TYR A 286 25.79 -7.95 -16.87
C TYR A 286 26.87 -7.87 -15.79
N ARG A 287 27.06 -6.68 -15.23
CA ARG A 287 28.01 -6.42 -14.14
C ARG A 287 27.35 -5.60 -13.06
N PRO A 288 27.61 -5.89 -11.77
CA PRO A 288 27.14 -5.05 -10.68
C PRO A 288 27.79 -3.67 -10.71
N VAL A 289 26.99 -2.65 -10.43
CA VAL A 289 27.49 -1.27 -10.27
C VAL A 289 28.13 -1.13 -8.90
N PRO A 290 29.44 -0.78 -8.79
CA PRO A 290 30.11 -0.61 -7.51
C PRO A 290 29.37 0.41 -6.60
N GLY A 291 29.25 0.10 -5.31
CA GLY A 291 28.60 0.97 -4.34
C GLY A 291 27.07 1.03 -4.43
N ARG A 292 26.43 0.23 -5.31
CA ARG A 292 24.97 0.17 -5.47
C ARG A 292 24.34 -1.08 -4.86
N PHE A 293 25.10 -1.86 -4.10
CA PHE A 293 24.58 -2.98 -3.32
C PHE A 293 24.13 -2.51 -1.94
N LYS A 294 22.99 -3.02 -1.48
CA LYS A 294 22.46 -2.77 -0.14
C LYS A 294 21.82 -4.04 0.40
N ASP A 295 22.25 -4.44 1.57
CA ASP A 295 21.73 -5.59 2.29
C ASP A 295 20.78 -5.12 3.40
N TYR A 296 19.49 -5.12 3.09
CA TYR A 296 18.45 -4.85 4.06
C TYR A 296 17.87 -6.12 4.69
N ILE A 297 18.40 -7.31 4.35
CA ILE A 297 18.08 -8.55 5.08
C ILE A 297 18.89 -8.59 6.37
N ALA A 298 20.22 -8.41 6.27
CA ALA A 298 21.12 -8.38 7.42
C ALA A 298 20.90 -7.13 8.31
N ILE A 299 20.58 -5.98 7.69
CA ILE A 299 20.33 -4.72 8.41
C ILE A 299 18.99 -4.16 7.96
N PRO A 300 17.87 -4.60 8.55
CA PRO A 300 16.53 -4.12 8.20
C PRO A 300 16.38 -2.61 8.40
N LYS A 301 15.52 -1.99 7.61
CA LYS A 301 15.14 -0.59 7.85
C LYS A 301 14.31 -0.46 9.13
N SER A 302 14.25 0.74 9.68
CA SER A 302 13.49 1.05 10.91
C SER A 302 11.99 0.69 10.86
N ASN A 303 11.43 0.55 9.65
CA ASN A 303 10.05 0.14 9.41
C ASN A 303 9.91 -1.38 9.12
N GLY A 304 10.93 -2.19 9.39
CA GLY A 304 10.91 -3.64 9.18
C GLY A 304 11.14 -4.10 7.73
N TYR A 305 11.36 -3.19 6.78
CA TYR A 305 11.61 -3.55 5.38
C TYR A 305 12.91 -4.33 5.23
N GLN A 306 12.83 -5.50 4.57
CA GLN A 306 13.95 -6.38 4.25
C GLN A 306 13.98 -6.71 2.76
N SER A 307 15.16 -6.67 2.14
CA SER A 307 15.43 -7.08 0.76
C SER A 307 16.90 -6.90 0.46
N LEU A 308 17.46 -7.70 -0.44
CA LEU A 308 18.75 -7.37 -1.09
C LEU A 308 18.46 -6.45 -2.27
N HIS A 309 19.23 -5.39 -2.43
CA HIS A 309 19.17 -4.49 -3.58
C HIS A 309 20.52 -4.48 -4.28
N THR A 310 20.53 -4.76 -5.56
CA THR A 310 21.70 -4.60 -6.41
C THR A 310 21.32 -3.89 -7.70
N THR A 311 22.28 -3.25 -8.35
CA THR A 311 22.09 -2.59 -9.63
C THR A 311 23.06 -3.18 -10.62
N LEU A 312 22.55 -3.65 -11.76
CA LEU A 312 23.34 -4.19 -12.86
C LEU A 312 23.38 -3.22 -14.03
N TYR A 313 24.42 -3.31 -14.84
CA TYR A 313 24.50 -2.69 -16.16
C TYR A 313 25.00 -3.71 -17.18
N ARG A 314 24.62 -3.53 -18.45
CA ARG A 314 25.09 -4.39 -19.53
C ARG A 314 26.51 -4.00 -19.93
N ALA A 315 27.43 -4.94 -19.83
CA ALA A 315 28.81 -4.75 -20.28
C ALA A 315 28.91 -4.68 -21.84
N GLY A 316 29.76 -3.81 -22.37
CA GLY A 316 30.00 -3.70 -23.80
C GLY A 316 28.97 -2.92 -24.62
N SER A 317 27.89 -2.42 -24.02
CA SER A 317 26.97 -1.49 -24.67
C SER A 317 27.40 -0.05 -24.33
N GLY A 318 27.56 0.82 -25.31
CA GLY A 318 27.90 2.24 -25.08
C GLY A 318 26.85 3.03 -24.32
N VAL A 319 25.71 2.42 -24.02
CA VAL A 319 24.62 2.99 -23.21
C VAL A 319 24.47 2.19 -21.92
N HIS A 320 24.95 2.74 -20.82
CA HIS A 320 24.80 2.15 -19.49
C HIS A 320 23.39 2.43 -18.95
N THR A 321 22.44 1.54 -19.23
CA THR A 321 21.13 1.60 -18.56
C THR A 321 21.20 0.73 -17.30
N PRO A 322 21.23 1.32 -16.10
CA PRO A 322 21.23 0.56 -14.86
C PRO A 322 19.86 -0.07 -14.64
N ILE A 323 19.87 -1.32 -14.17
CA ILE A 323 18.69 -2.11 -13.85
C ILE A 323 18.80 -2.49 -12.38
N GLU A 324 17.85 -2.06 -11.58
CA GLU A 324 17.78 -2.43 -10.15
C GLU A 324 17.16 -3.83 -10.03
N ILE A 325 17.79 -4.69 -9.23
CA ILE A 325 17.28 -6.01 -8.86
C ILE A 325 17.02 -6.02 -7.35
N GLN A 326 15.81 -6.40 -6.95
CA GLN A 326 15.42 -6.59 -5.57
C GLN A 326 15.15 -8.06 -5.32
N ILE A 327 15.81 -8.66 -4.32
CA ILE A 327 15.68 -10.07 -4.00
C ILE A 327 15.20 -10.18 -2.55
N ARG A 328 14.15 -10.95 -2.30
CA ARG A 328 13.56 -11.13 -0.97
C ARG A 328 12.72 -12.39 -0.89
N THR A 329 12.43 -12.83 0.33
CA THR A 329 11.51 -13.95 0.52
C THR A 329 10.06 -13.50 0.33
N LYS A 330 9.14 -14.48 0.19
CA LYS A 330 7.69 -14.21 0.14
C LYS A 330 7.23 -13.48 1.40
N GLU A 331 7.67 -13.91 2.58
CA GLU A 331 7.34 -13.24 3.85
C GLU A 331 7.82 -11.79 3.88
N MET A 332 9.05 -11.51 3.41
CA MET A 332 9.57 -10.15 3.29
C MET A 332 8.81 -9.33 2.25
N ASP A 333 8.30 -9.96 1.19
CA ASP A 333 7.46 -9.31 0.17
C ASP A 333 6.10 -8.92 0.77
N ASP A 334 5.47 -9.79 1.53
CA ASP A 334 4.20 -9.56 2.20
C ASP A 334 4.34 -8.44 3.27
N ILE A 335 5.39 -8.50 4.09
CA ILE A 335 5.70 -7.43 5.06
C ILE A 335 5.99 -6.10 4.37
N ALA A 336 6.70 -6.09 3.25
CA ALA A 336 6.99 -4.87 2.49
C ALA A 336 5.75 -4.25 1.85
N ASN A 337 4.75 -5.06 1.48
CA ASN A 337 3.51 -4.61 0.85
C ASN A 337 2.48 -4.17 1.92
N HIS A 338 2.30 -4.94 2.98
CA HIS A 338 1.24 -4.76 3.98
C HIS A 338 1.72 -4.17 5.32
N GLY A 339 3.04 -4.22 5.60
CA GLY A 339 3.64 -3.62 6.79
C GLY A 339 3.05 -4.15 8.10
N VAL A 340 2.63 -3.22 8.97
CA VAL A 340 2.08 -3.55 10.29
C VAL A 340 0.80 -4.39 10.21
N ALA A 341 0.02 -4.32 9.14
CA ALA A 341 -1.19 -5.13 8.97
C ALA A 341 -0.84 -6.63 8.93
N GLU A 342 0.27 -7.01 8.26
CA GLU A 342 0.76 -8.38 8.22
C GLU A 342 1.21 -8.89 9.60
N HIS A 343 1.94 -8.06 10.35
CA HIS A 343 2.31 -8.39 11.74
C HIS A 343 1.11 -8.60 12.66
N TRP A 344 0.02 -7.87 12.43
CA TRP A 344 -1.22 -8.04 13.16
C TRP A 344 -1.87 -9.40 12.87
N PHE A 345 -1.89 -9.79 11.61
CA PHE A 345 -2.41 -11.09 11.17
C PHE A 345 -1.68 -12.25 11.82
N TYR A 346 -0.35 -12.29 11.75
CA TYR A 346 0.47 -13.37 12.34
C TYR A 346 0.31 -13.49 13.85
N LYS A 347 0.23 -12.38 14.59
CA LYS A 347 0.01 -12.41 16.04
C LYS A 347 -1.34 -13.03 16.41
N ASN A 348 -2.38 -12.73 15.65
CA ASN A 348 -3.73 -13.26 15.92
C ASN A 348 -3.87 -14.72 15.51
N THR A 349 -3.20 -15.18 14.46
CA THR A 349 -3.21 -16.56 14.00
C THR A 349 -2.41 -17.46 14.95
N ASN A 350 -1.23 -17.05 15.40
CA ASN A 350 -0.41 -17.79 16.34
C ASN A 350 -1.04 -17.89 17.75
N SER A 351 -1.70 -16.85 18.22
CA SER A 351 -2.44 -16.87 19.49
C SER A 351 -3.66 -17.78 19.47
N ARG A 352 -4.26 -18.04 18.29
CA ARG A 352 -5.34 -19.01 18.09
C ARG A 352 -4.83 -20.45 18.05
N ALA A 353 -3.71 -20.71 17.35
CA ALA A 353 -3.10 -22.03 17.31
C ALA A 353 -2.65 -22.48 18.71
N GLN A 354 -2.14 -21.57 19.56
CA GLN A 354 -1.81 -21.87 20.95
C GLN A 354 -3.02 -22.10 21.87
N ARG A 355 -4.16 -21.46 21.59
CA ARG A 355 -5.43 -21.69 22.35
C ARG A 355 -6.18 -22.96 21.93
N ALA A 356 -5.94 -23.46 20.74
CA ALA A 356 -6.52 -24.75 20.27
C ALA A 356 -5.75 -25.97 20.76
N HIS A 357 -4.54 -25.80 21.36
CA HIS A 357 -3.71 -26.86 21.91
C HIS A 357 -3.71 -26.91 23.46
N ASN A 358 -4.43 -26.01 24.13
CA ASN A 358 -4.75 -26.04 25.55
C ASN A 358 -6.24 -26.27 25.78
#